data_7048f1621348d13876911269cf8c1b22
#
_entry.id   7048f1621348d13876911269cf8c1b22
#
_cell.length_a   1.000
_cell.length_b   1.000
_cell.length_c   1.000
_cell.angle_alpha   90.00
_cell.angle_beta   90.00
_cell.angle_gamma   90.00
#
_symmetry.space_group_name_H-M   'P 1'
#
loop_
_entity.id
_entity.type
_entity.pdbx_description
1 polymer ?
#
loop_
_entity_poly.entity_id
_entity_poly.type
_entity_poly.pdbx_seq_one_letter_code
_entity_poly.pdbx_strand_id
1 'polypeptide(L)'
;MRKLLTIKALAAAWLLASSFTVHLVGDSTMAEKDLKGGTNPERGWGMMFQNFLDGGVHVANYAKNGLSTKSCIDKGIWDKVFAAVRPGDYVFIQFGHNDSKASDTTRYAAPFGAYQDNLRRFIDGTREKGGTPVLLTPVARRWFKEGGLDRNCHGDYPAAMKQVAGEKGVILLDMTTPTLDWLESIGDEASRAYYMISTGKDDNTHTVACGARKITELVCDRIREQLPEIAQHLRYYHIVVSPDGHGDYMTVQEAVNAIPDYSHQEITEVLIRKGIYREQVSIPHTKFRVHFKGEDAETTVLTYDKYAKQLWPGRDFNVGTSGSASIYIHASYITFEDLTFENSAGEGKEIGQAVAVFTDGDFLFFKGCRFLGNQDTLYTYGRFGKFGGIKRNYFKDCYIEGTTDFIFGTSIAYFEDCTIHSKKNSYVTAASTLQGQKYGYVFRNCTLTAAPGIDKCYLGRPWGAYAKTVFIGCHLGEHIVADGWHDWEKEGKPDTKKNSYYAEYGNDGPGARGPRVKWSHALTAKQAAEYSFEKVMYQAEDGIVWNPYDNR
;
A
#
# COMPACT_ATOMS: atom_id res chain seq x y z
N MET A 1 16.72 -30.34 33.87
CA MET A 1 16.90 -29.39 32.77
C MET A 1 16.61 -29.93 31.36
N ARG A 2 16.65 -31.25 31.07
CA ARG A 2 16.33 -31.81 29.72
C ARG A 2 14.82 -31.90 29.38
N LYS A 3 13.90 -31.90 30.35
CA LYS A 3 12.44 -32.01 30.09
C LYS A 3 11.74 -30.67 29.77
N LEU A 4 12.35 -29.52 30.09
CA LEU A 4 11.79 -28.19 29.75
C LEU A 4 12.13 -27.73 28.32
N LEU A 5 13.19 -28.25 27.71
CA LEU A 5 13.56 -27.92 26.32
C LEU A 5 12.67 -28.59 25.28
N THR A 6 12.13 -29.80 25.60
CA THR A 6 11.26 -30.57 24.70
C THR A 6 9.84 -29.97 24.59
N ILE A 7 9.34 -29.31 25.63
CA ILE A 7 8.01 -28.68 25.59
C ILE A 7 8.04 -27.37 24.81
N LYS A 8 9.15 -26.61 24.84
CA LYS A 8 9.28 -25.38 24.02
C LYS A 8 9.47 -25.67 22.53
N ALA A 9 10.06 -26.80 22.17
CA ALA A 9 10.23 -27.21 20.77
C ALA A 9 8.91 -27.71 20.14
N LEU A 10 8.02 -28.34 20.93
CA LEU A 10 6.70 -28.76 20.47
C LEU A 10 5.71 -27.58 20.33
N ALA A 11 5.81 -26.52 21.16
CA ALA A 11 4.98 -25.32 21.04
C ALA A 11 5.38 -24.45 19.84
N ALA A 12 6.64 -24.46 19.42
CA ALA A 12 7.11 -23.76 18.23
C ALA A 12 6.76 -24.46 16.90
N ALA A 13 6.46 -25.76 16.93
CA ALA A 13 6.06 -26.53 15.75
C ALA A 13 4.57 -26.35 15.36
N TRP A 14 3.76 -25.73 16.20
CA TRP A 14 2.32 -25.47 15.95
C TRP A 14 2.02 -24.07 15.40
N LEU A 15 3.04 -23.25 15.12
CA LEU A 15 2.92 -21.90 14.57
C LEU A 15 3.40 -21.77 13.11
N LEU A 16 3.63 -22.86 12.43
CA LEU A 16 3.63 -22.84 10.96
C LEU A 16 2.16 -22.91 10.54
N ALA A 17 1.52 -21.74 10.37
CA ALA A 17 0.24 -21.65 9.70
C ALA A 17 0.40 -22.32 8.34
N SER A 18 -0.22 -23.50 8.17
CA SER A 18 -0.23 -24.17 6.88
C SER A 18 -0.99 -23.29 5.90
N SER A 19 -0.28 -22.66 4.98
CA SER A 19 -0.92 -21.94 3.88
C SER A 19 -1.75 -22.91 3.06
N PHE A 20 -2.96 -22.54 2.70
CA PHE A 20 -3.84 -23.32 1.85
C PHE A 20 -4.34 -22.48 0.68
N THR A 21 -4.88 -23.16 -0.32
CA THR A 21 -5.38 -22.49 -1.52
C THR A 21 -6.91 -22.52 -1.59
N VAL A 22 -7.51 -21.39 -1.97
CA VAL A 22 -8.91 -21.31 -2.39
C VAL A 22 -8.95 -21.30 -3.91
N HIS A 23 -9.41 -22.43 -4.49
CA HIS A 23 -9.59 -22.58 -5.93
C HIS A 23 -10.96 -22.03 -6.33
N LEU A 24 -11.02 -21.01 -7.19
CA LEU A 24 -12.25 -20.45 -7.71
C LEU A 24 -12.61 -21.09 -9.03
N VAL A 25 -13.82 -21.66 -9.11
CA VAL A 25 -14.34 -22.35 -10.31
C VAL A 25 -15.70 -21.74 -10.66
N GLY A 26 -15.80 -21.10 -11.81
CA GLY A 26 -17.01 -20.37 -12.14
C GLY A 26 -17.01 -19.74 -13.53
N ASP A 27 -17.96 -18.85 -13.72
CA ASP A 27 -18.21 -18.15 -14.98
C ASP A 27 -17.58 -16.75 -15.05
N SER A 28 -18.07 -15.94 -15.98
CA SER A 28 -17.57 -14.59 -16.24
C SER A 28 -17.70 -13.61 -15.07
N THR A 29 -18.62 -13.83 -14.15
CA THR A 29 -18.82 -12.93 -13.00
C THR A 29 -17.70 -13.07 -11.94
N MET A 30 -17.03 -14.22 -11.95
CA MET A 30 -15.88 -14.54 -11.08
C MET A 30 -14.53 -14.43 -11.80
N ALA A 31 -14.51 -14.53 -13.14
CA ALA A 31 -13.32 -14.76 -13.95
C ALA A 31 -12.32 -13.61 -13.96
N GLU A 32 -11.04 -13.99 -14.16
CA GLU A 32 -9.99 -13.08 -14.59
C GLU A 32 -10.36 -12.42 -15.93
N LYS A 33 -10.04 -11.14 -16.07
CA LYS A 33 -10.27 -10.38 -17.29
C LYS A 33 -8.97 -9.95 -17.95
N ASP A 34 -8.93 -10.06 -19.27
CA ASP A 34 -7.89 -9.38 -20.05
C ASP A 34 -8.16 -7.87 -20.03
N LEU A 35 -7.28 -7.13 -19.42
CA LEU A 35 -7.42 -5.68 -19.22
C LEU A 35 -7.08 -4.87 -20.46
N LYS A 36 -6.55 -5.50 -21.53
CA LYS A 36 -6.18 -4.84 -22.79
C LYS A 36 -5.38 -3.55 -22.57
N GLY A 37 -4.33 -3.63 -21.75
CA GLY A 37 -3.49 -2.49 -21.41
C GLY A 37 -4.21 -1.38 -20.61
N GLY A 38 -5.22 -1.75 -19.80
CA GLY A 38 -5.99 -0.81 -18.98
C GLY A 38 -7.27 -0.28 -19.64
N THR A 39 -7.55 -0.65 -20.89
CA THR A 39 -8.75 -0.15 -21.62
C THR A 39 -10.02 -0.96 -21.34
N ASN A 40 -9.91 -2.17 -20.75
CA ASN A 40 -11.07 -2.97 -20.36
C ASN A 40 -11.42 -2.73 -18.89
N PRO A 41 -12.55 -2.06 -18.58
CA PRO A 41 -12.98 -1.80 -17.20
C PRO A 41 -13.67 -3.00 -16.54
N GLU A 42 -13.97 -4.07 -17.28
CA GLU A 42 -14.66 -5.25 -16.74
C GLU A 42 -13.81 -5.99 -15.72
N ARG A 43 -14.40 -6.34 -14.58
CA ARG A 43 -13.77 -7.15 -13.52
C ARG A 43 -14.72 -8.23 -13.04
N GLY A 44 -14.17 -9.44 -12.82
CA GLY A 44 -14.87 -10.48 -12.06
C GLY A 44 -14.54 -10.36 -10.57
N TRP A 45 -15.45 -10.70 -9.68
CA TRP A 45 -15.23 -10.59 -8.24
C TRP A 45 -14.04 -11.45 -7.75
N GLY A 46 -13.76 -12.57 -8.41
CA GLY A 46 -12.63 -13.43 -8.08
C GLY A 46 -11.26 -12.76 -8.29
N MET A 47 -11.17 -11.72 -9.13
CA MET A 47 -9.96 -10.91 -9.27
C MET A 47 -9.64 -10.10 -8.01
N MET A 48 -10.67 -9.69 -7.27
CA MET A 48 -10.52 -8.84 -6.07
C MET A 48 -10.30 -9.66 -4.80
N PHE A 49 -10.62 -10.96 -4.79
CA PHE A 49 -10.73 -11.75 -3.57
C PHE A 49 -9.39 -11.89 -2.82
N GLN A 50 -8.26 -12.01 -3.52
CA GLN A 50 -6.93 -12.05 -2.87
C GLN A 50 -6.64 -10.78 -2.05
N ASN A 51 -7.22 -9.63 -2.40
CA ASN A 51 -7.02 -8.36 -1.69
C ASN A 51 -7.67 -8.34 -0.29
N PHE A 52 -8.59 -9.25 -0.03
CA PHE A 52 -9.27 -9.39 1.26
C PHE A 52 -8.65 -10.47 2.15
N LEU A 53 -7.53 -11.05 1.76
CA LEU A 53 -6.87 -12.15 2.45
C LEU A 53 -5.42 -11.80 2.77
N ASP A 54 -4.93 -12.28 3.91
CA ASP A 54 -3.51 -12.20 4.24
C ASP A 54 -2.70 -13.31 3.55
N GLY A 55 -1.38 -13.30 3.75
CA GLY A 55 -0.45 -14.24 3.11
C GLY A 55 -0.63 -15.72 3.50
N GLY A 56 -1.53 -16.05 4.43
CA GLY A 56 -1.86 -17.43 4.82
C GLY A 56 -2.79 -18.14 3.83
N VAL A 57 -3.45 -17.40 2.94
CA VAL A 57 -4.39 -17.95 1.94
C VAL A 57 -4.02 -17.48 0.54
N HIS A 58 -3.87 -18.42 -0.38
CA HIS A 58 -3.66 -18.14 -1.80
C HIS A 58 -4.95 -18.37 -2.60
N VAL A 59 -5.27 -17.49 -3.54
CA VAL A 59 -6.42 -17.64 -4.44
C VAL A 59 -5.94 -18.08 -5.83
N ALA A 60 -6.45 -19.22 -6.30
CA ALA A 60 -6.21 -19.74 -7.65
C ALA A 60 -7.50 -19.66 -8.48
N ASN A 61 -7.60 -18.70 -9.41
CA ASN A 61 -8.81 -18.43 -10.16
C ASN A 61 -8.85 -19.18 -11.51
N TYR A 62 -9.68 -20.21 -11.62
CA TYR A 62 -9.92 -20.99 -12.83
C TYR A 62 -11.19 -20.59 -13.58
N ALA A 63 -11.95 -19.63 -13.05
CA ALA A 63 -13.17 -19.15 -13.70
C ALA A 63 -12.86 -18.53 -15.07
N LYS A 64 -13.73 -18.71 -16.06
CA LYS A 64 -13.57 -18.20 -17.42
C LYS A 64 -14.86 -17.63 -17.97
N ASN A 65 -14.73 -16.63 -18.83
CA ASN A 65 -15.88 -16.06 -19.54
C ASN A 65 -16.68 -17.13 -20.29
N GLY A 66 -17.98 -17.14 -20.07
CA GLY A 66 -18.92 -18.01 -20.78
C GLY A 66 -18.93 -19.46 -20.33
N LEU A 67 -18.24 -19.85 -19.23
CA LEU A 67 -18.34 -21.21 -18.71
C LEU A 67 -19.71 -21.46 -18.05
N SER A 68 -20.23 -22.66 -18.28
CA SER A 68 -21.27 -23.33 -17.52
C SER A 68 -20.69 -24.57 -16.83
N THR A 69 -21.43 -25.25 -15.97
CA THR A 69 -21.00 -26.53 -15.39
C THR A 69 -20.61 -27.53 -16.47
N LYS A 70 -21.45 -27.65 -17.51
CA LYS A 70 -21.18 -28.53 -18.67
C LYS A 70 -19.89 -28.15 -19.38
N SER A 71 -19.77 -26.89 -19.84
CA SER A 71 -18.60 -26.49 -20.62
C SER A 71 -17.30 -26.42 -19.79
N CYS A 72 -17.38 -26.32 -18.47
CA CYS A 72 -16.25 -26.44 -17.57
C CYS A 72 -15.63 -27.85 -17.64
N ILE A 73 -16.48 -28.86 -17.70
CA ILE A 73 -16.07 -30.27 -17.87
C ILE A 73 -15.57 -30.50 -19.30
N ASP A 74 -16.39 -30.18 -20.31
CA ASP A 74 -16.10 -30.47 -21.71
C ASP A 74 -14.79 -29.84 -22.22
N LYS A 75 -14.39 -28.68 -21.65
CA LYS A 75 -13.15 -27.97 -21.97
C LYS A 75 -11.95 -28.37 -21.11
N GLY A 76 -12.08 -29.36 -20.23
CA GLY A 76 -11.01 -29.84 -19.33
C GLY A 76 -10.58 -28.79 -18.29
N ILE A 77 -11.41 -27.80 -17.97
CA ILE A 77 -11.10 -26.81 -16.91
C ILE A 77 -11.21 -27.50 -15.56
N TRP A 78 -12.24 -28.33 -15.35
CA TRP A 78 -12.36 -29.11 -14.14
C TRP A 78 -11.17 -30.04 -13.89
N ASP A 79 -10.64 -30.66 -14.95
CA ASP A 79 -9.48 -31.58 -14.82
C ASP A 79 -8.22 -30.83 -14.31
N LYS A 80 -8.06 -29.56 -14.71
CA LYS A 80 -6.98 -28.72 -14.20
C LYS A 80 -7.16 -28.40 -12.71
N VAL A 81 -8.38 -28.08 -12.28
CA VAL A 81 -8.69 -27.84 -10.87
C VAL A 81 -8.46 -29.11 -10.06
N PHE A 82 -9.03 -30.22 -10.50
CA PHE A 82 -8.87 -31.53 -9.86
C PHE A 82 -7.39 -31.94 -9.68
N ALA A 83 -6.56 -31.66 -10.67
CA ALA A 83 -5.11 -31.92 -10.59
C ALA A 83 -4.38 -31.00 -9.60
N ALA A 84 -4.89 -29.78 -9.37
CA ALA A 84 -4.25 -28.79 -8.52
C ALA A 84 -4.65 -28.88 -7.04
N VAL A 85 -5.86 -29.33 -6.74
CA VAL A 85 -6.41 -29.45 -5.36
C VAL A 85 -5.56 -30.39 -4.51
N ARG A 86 -5.26 -29.96 -3.29
CA ARG A 86 -4.51 -30.69 -2.26
C ARG A 86 -5.33 -30.81 -0.98
N PRO A 87 -5.00 -31.76 -0.07
CA PRO A 87 -5.64 -31.84 1.23
C PRO A 87 -5.54 -30.50 1.99
N GLY A 88 -6.68 -30.01 2.50
CA GLY A 88 -6.79 -28.75 3.21
C GLY A 88 -7.16 -27.54 2.34
N ASP A 89 -7.13 -27.67 1.00
CA ASP A 89 -7.59 -26.61 0.10
C ASP A 89 -9.12 -26.51 0.09
N TYR A 90 -9.60 -25.35 -0.35
CA TYR A 90 -11.03 -25.10 -0.60
C TYR A 90 -11.29 -24.95 -2.10
N VAL A 91 -12.45 -25.42 -2.55
CA VAL A 91 -12.91 -25.21 -3.94
C VAL A 91 -14.25 -24.49 -3.90
N PHE A 92 -14.26 -23.22 -4.31
CA PHE A 92 -15.45 -22.36 -4.44
C PHE A 92 -16.05 -22.54 -5.83
N ILE A 93 -17.28 -23.02 -5.90
CA ILE A 93 -17.97 -23.40 -7.15
C ILE A 93 -19.17 -22.50 -7.36
N GLN A 94 -19.15 -21.61 -8.38
CA GLN A 94 -20.23 -20.70 -8.72
C GLN A 94 -20.60 -20.81 -10.20
N PHE A 95 -21.81 -21.30 -10.51
CA PHE A 95 -22.35 -21.41 -11.87
C PHE A 95 -23.85 -21.11 -11.88
N GLY A 96 -24.42 -20.94 -13.09
CA GLY A 96 -25.85 -20.71 -13.32
C GLY A 96 -26.14 -19.74 -14.47
N HIS A 97 -25.29 -18.70 -14.64
CA HIS A 97 -25.47 -17.68 -15.67
C HIS A 97 -25.47 -18.23 -17.10
N ASN A 98 -24.67 -19.25 -17.38
CA ASN A 98 -24.53 -19.83 -18.72
C ASN A 98 -25.24 -21.16 -18.84
N ASP A 99 -25.42 -21.88 -17.74
CA ASP A 99 -26.23 -23.11 -17.70
C ASP A 99 -27.69 -22.86 -18.12
N SER A 100 -28.22 -21.67 -17.86
CA SER A 100 -29.58 -21.25 -18.20
C SER A 100 -29.81 -20.97 -19.70
N LYS A 101 -28.77 -20.99 -20.55
CA LYS A 101 -28.86 -20.64 -21.97
C LYS A 101 -29.40 -21.82 -22.79
N ALA A 102 -30.68 -22.09 -22.73
CA ALA A 102 -31.31 -23.25 -23.37
C ALA A 102 -31.09 -23.35 -24.90
N SER A 103 -30.89 -22.22 -25.58
CA SER A 103 -30.55 -22.20 -27.02
C SER A 103 -29.11 -22.58 -27.35
N ASP A 104 -28.22 -22.66 -26.35
CA ASP A 104 -26.80 -23.00 -26.53
C ASP A 104 -26.48 -24.37 -25.91
N THR A 105 -26.59 -25.40 -26.72
CA THR A 105 -26.37 -26.81 -26.30
C THR A 105 -24.95 -27.10 -25.78
N THR A 106 -24.00 -26.22 -26.08
CA THR A 106 -22.63 -26.36 -25.57
C THR A 106 -22.47 -25.90 -24.11
N ARG A 107 -23.47 -25.16 -23.60
CA ARG A 107 -23.47 -24.62 -22.23
C ARG A 107 -24.67 -25.05 -21.42
N TYR A 108 -25.80 -25.28 -22.04
CA TYR A 108 -27.05 -25.61 -21.36
C TYR A 108 -26.92 -26.86 -20.50
N ALA A 109 -27.33 -26.75 -19.24
CA ALA A 109 -27.52 -27.84 -18.32
C ALA A 109 -28.82 -27.61 -17.53
N ALA A 110 -29.81 -28.52 -17.65
CA ALA A 110 -31.09 -28.38 -16.97
C ALA A 110 -30.91 -28.30 -15.45
N PRO A 111 -31.61 -27.37 -14.73
CA PRO A 111 -31.36 -27.08 -13.32
C PRO A 111 -31.49 -28.31 -12.42
N PHE A 112 -32.59 -29.06 -12.53
CA PHE A 112 -32.86 -30.30 -11.77
C PHE A 112 -32.43 -31.57 -12.54
N GLY A 113 -31.34 -31.51 -13.30
CA GLY A 113 -30.79 -32.60 -14.09
C GLY A 113 -29.28 -32.45 -14.23
N ALA A 114 -28.80 -32.30 -15.47
CA ALA A 114 -27.37 -32.23 -15.77
C ALA A 114 -26.58 -31.17 -14.93
N TYR A 115 -27.19 -30.04 -14.57
CA TYR A 115 -26.59 -29.05 -13.70
C TYR A 115 -26.29 -29.63 -12.32
N GLN A 116 -27.25 -30.30 -11.70
CA GLN A 116 -27.03 -30.96 -10.39
C GLN A 116 -26.00 -32.09 -10.47
N ASP A 117 -26.02 -32.89 -11.55
CA ASP A 117 -25.07 -34.00 -11.74
C ASP A 117 -23.66 -33.47 -11.87
N ASN A 118 -23.46 -32.36 -12.59
CA ASN A 118 -22.16 -31.69 -12.70
C ASN A 118 -21.69 -31.13 -11.35
N LEU A 119 -22.57 -30.51 -10.56
CA LEU A 119 -22.25 -30.05 -9.20
C LEU A 119 -21.82 -31.21 -8.29
N ARG A 120 -22.52 -32.35 -8.33
CA ARG A 120 -22.13 -33.56 -7.58
C ARG A 120 -20.73 -34.02 -7.98
N ARG A 121 -20.42 -34.04 -9.29
CA ARG A 121 -19.08 -34.38 -9.80
C ARG A 121 -17.99 -33.47 -9.25
N PHE A 122 -18.23 -32.16 -9.20
CA PHE A 122 -17.27 -31.19 -8.64
C PHE A 122 -17.08 -31.40 -7.14
N ILE A 123 -18.14 -31.64 -6.38
CA ILE A 123 -18.11 -31.92 -4.95
C ILE A 123 -17.31 -33.18 -4.66
N ASP A 124 -17.67 -34.27 -5.33
CA ASP A 124 -17.05 -35.59 -5.09
C ASP A 124 -15.57 -35.59 -5.48
N GLY A 125 -15.22 -34.97 -6.62
CA GLY A 125 -13.82 -34.83 -7.03
C GLY A 125 -12.99 -33.96 -6.08
N THR A 126 -13.57 -32.89 -5.52
CA THR A 126 -12.87 -32.08 -4.50
C THR A 126 -12.58 -32.90 -3.26
N ARG A 127 -13.57 -33.66 -2.77
CA ARG A 127 -13.42 -34.53 -1.59
C ARG A 127 -12.43 -35.66 -1.82
N GLU A 128 -12.41 -36.24 -3.02
CA GLU A 128 -11.43 -37.26 -3.42
C GLU A 128 -9.99 -36.79 -3.25
N LYS A 129 -9.74 -35.47 -3.47
CA LYS A 129 -8.43 -34.83 -3.28
C LYS A 129 -8.17 -34.38 -1.84
N GLY A 130 -9.09 -34.59 -0.91
CA GLY A 130 -8.99 -34.11 0.47
C GLY A 130 -9.27 -32.61 0.63
N GLY A 131 -9.82 -31.95 -0.40
CA GLY A 131 -10.25 -30.56 -0.34
C GLY A 131 -11.68 -30.42 0.17
N THR A 132 -12.03 -29.18 0.55
CA THR A 132 -13.37 -28.80 1.04
C THR A 132 -14.15 -28.11 -0.08
N PRO A 133 -15.22 -28.72 -0.62
CA PRO A 133 -16.09 -28.06 -1.61
C PRO A 133 -17.00 -27.05 -0.93
N VAL A 134 -17.15 -25.87 -1.55
CA VAL A 134 -18.08 -24.82 -1.14
C VAL A 134 -18.88 -24.38 -2.37
N LEU A 135 -20.19 -24.48 -2.29
CA LEU A 135 -21.08 -24.01 -3.35
C LEU A 135 -21.44 -22.53 -3.12
N LEU A 136 -21.44 -21.73 -4.19
CA LEU A 136 -21.90 -20.35 -4.19
C LEU A 136 -23.04 -20.22 -5.18
N THR A 137 -24.21 -19.77 -4.74
CA THR A 137 -25.30 -19.47 -5.69
C THR A 137 -24.87 -18.32 -6.62
N PRO A 138 -25.36 -18.28 -7.88
CA PRO A 138 -24.93 -17.26 -8.83
C PRO A 138 -25.27 -15.84 -8.31
N VAL A 139 -24.34 -14.89 -8.49
CA VAL A 139 -24.57 -13.48 -8.13
C VAL A 139 -25.68 -12.88 -9.01
N ALA A 140 -26.46 -11.97 -8.46
CA ALA A 140 -27.62 -11.40 -9.16
C ALA A 140 -27.23 -10.67 -10.45
N ARG A 141 -28.13 -10.71 -11.44
CA ARG A 141 -28.12 -9.79 -12.58
C ARG A 141 -28.82 -8.49 -12.20
N ARG A 142 -28.34 -7.37 -12.66
CA ARG A 142 -28.99 -6.07 -12.50
C ARG A 142 -30.14 -5.93 -13.51
N TRP A 143 -31.22 -6.70 -13.33
CA TRP A 143 -32.37 -6.67 -14.20
C TRP A 143 -33.52 -5.89 -13.55
N PHE A 144 -33.52 -4.57 -13.73
CA PHE A 144 -34.64 -3.71 -13.38
C PHE A 144 -35.62 -3.65 -14.53
N LYS A 145 -36.91 -3.77 -14.21
CA LYS A 145 -38.06 -3.72 -15.10
C LYS A 145 -39.10 -2.76 -14.51
N GLU A 146 -40.21 -2.51 -15.26
CA GLU A 146 -41.37 -1.86 -14.69
C GLU A 146 -41.82 -2.63 -13.44
N GLY A 147 -41.82 -1.98 -12.27
CA GLY A 147 -42.14 -2.62 -10.98
C GLY A 147 -40.95 -2.99 -10.10
N GLY A 148 -39.72 -2.77 -10.53
CA GLY A 148 -38.52 -2.95 -9.70
C GLY A 148 -37.52 -4.01 -10.18
N LEU A 149 -36.71 -4.50 -9.27
CA LEU A 149 -35.68 -5.51 -9.56
C LEU A 149 -36.31 -6.89 -9.79
N ASP A 150 -35.93 -7.55 -10.88
CA ASP A 150 -36.32 -8.94 -11.14
C ASP A 150 -35.57 -9.90 -10.21
N ARG A 151 -36.20 -10.28 -9.10
CA ARG A 151 -35.62 -11.18 -8.11
C ARG A 151 -35.46 -12.62 -8.60
N ASN A 152 -36.10 -13.00 -9.72
CA ASN A 152 -36.00 -14.34 -10.32
C ASN A 152 -35.03 -14.38 -11.51
N CYS A 153 -33.99 -13.53 -11.51
CA CYS A 153 -33.05 -13.39 -12.62
C CYS A 153 -32.24 -14.66 -12.98
N HIS A 154 -32.34 -15.71 -12.18
CA HIS A 154 -31.66 -17.00 -12.40
C HIS A 154 -32.61 -18.21 -12.47
N GLY A 155 -33.94 -17.98 -12.40
CA GLY A 155 -34.89 -19.09 -12.39
C GLY A 155 -34.58 -20.11 -11.29
N ASP A 156 -34.63 -21.39 -11.65
CA ASP A 156 -34.49 -22.50 -10.71
C ASP A 156 -33.06 -22.87 -10.30
N TYR A 157 -32.01 -22.23 -10.88
CA TYR A 157 -30.60 -22.62 -10.63
C TYR A 157 -30.19 -22.44 -9.18
N PRO A 158 -30.52 -21.35 -8.47
CA PRO A 158 -30.22 -21.25 -7.04
C PRO A 158 -30.91 -22.33 -6.20
N ALA A 159 -32.14 -22.67 -6.48
CA ALA A 159 -32.91 -23.73 -5.80
C ALA A 159 -32.27 -25.11 -6.04
N ALA A 160 -31.93 -25.41 -7.30
CA ALA A 160 -31.26 -26.65 -7.66
C ALA A 160 -29.91 -26.84 -6.97
N MET A 161 -29.09 -25.76 -6.85
CA MET A 161 -27.83 -25.78 -6.12
C MET A 161 -28.04 -25.99 -4.62
N LYS A 162 -29.02 -25.29 -4.00
CA LYS A 162 -29.38 -25.47 -2.58
C LYS A 162 -29.79 -26.90 -2.28
N GLN A 163 -30.52 -27.56 -3.18
CA GLN A 163 -30.88 -28.96 -3.04
C GLN A 163 -29.66 -29.89 -3.02
N VAL A 164 -28.72 -29.70 -3.95
CA VAL A 164 -27.48 -30.49 -3.98
C VAL A 164 -26.62 -30.23 -2.73
N ALA A 165 -26.55 -28.98 -2.25
CA ALA A 165 -25.82 -28.65 -1.04
C ALA A 165 -26.37 -29.41 0.18
N GLY A 166 -27.68 -29.44 0.34
CA GLY A 166 -28.35 -30.20 1.41
C GLY A 166 -28.15 -31.71 1.26
N GLU A 167 -28.31 -32.27 0.04
CA GLU A 167 -28.12 -33.69 -0.26
C GLU A 167 -26.68 -34.14 0.07
N LYS A 168 -25.69 -33.37 -0.34
CA LYS A 168 -24.27 -33.72 -0.20
C LYS A 168 -23.66 -33.26 1.12
N GLY A 169 -24.41 -32.52 1.96
CA GLY A 169 -23.91 -31.95 3.22
C GLY A 169 -22.67 -31.09 2.98
N VAL A 170 -22.73 -30.13 2.04
CA VAL A 170 -21.65 -29.20 1.75
C VAL A 170 -22.03 -27.78 2.13
N ILE A 171 -21.03 -26.96 2.45
CA ILE A 171 -21.23 -25.54 2.75
C ILE A 171 -21.78 -24.84 1.51
N LEU A 172 -22.82 -24.01 1.71
CA LEU A 172 -23.42 -23.19 0.68
C LEU A 172 -23.37 -21.72 1.10
N LEU A 173 -22.67 -20.90 0.35
CA LEU A 173 -22.72 -19.45 0.45
C LEU A 173 -23.83 -18.95 -0.50
N ASP A 174 -24.95 -18.53 0.05
CA ASP A 174 -26.00 -17.90 -0.76
C ASP A 174 -25.54 -16.50 -1.19
N MET A 175 -25.20 -16.35 -2.47
CA MET A 175 -24.79 -15.07 -3.06
C MET A 175 -25.91 -14.41 -3.85
N THR A 176 -26.92 -15.16 -4.28
CA THR A 176 -28.06 -14.61 -5.02
C THR A 176 -28.85 -13.63 -4.16
N THR A 177 -29.22 -14.04 -2.95
CA THR A 177 -30.03 -13.20 -2.05
C THR A 177 -29.32 -11.90 -1.66
N PRO A 178 -28.12 -11.88 -1.08
CA PRO A 178 -27.48 -10.63 -0.65
C PRO A 178 -27.15 -9.69 -1.81
N THR A 179 -26.86 -10.21 -3.00
CA THR A 179 -26.63 -9.35 -4.17
C THR A 179 -27.91 -8.75 -4.71
N LEU A 180 -29.06 -9.45 -4.65
CA LEU A 180 -30.38 -8.89 -4.94
C LEU A 180 -30.76 -7.80 -3.91
N ASP A 181 -30.63 -8.09 -2.62
CA ASP A 181 -30.97 -7.16 -1.54
C ASP A 181 -30.13 -5.87 -1.63
N TRP A 182 -28.84 -6.00 -1.93
CA TRP A 182 -27.98 -4.85 -2.18
C TRP A 182 -28.47 -4.03 -3.38
N LEU A 183 -28.73 -4.66 -4.53
CA LEU A 183 -29.22 -3.96 -5.73
C LEU A 183 -30.54 -3.23 -5.47
N GLU A 184 -31.46 -3.87 -4.76
CA GLU A 184 -32.74 -3.28 -4.41
C GLU A 184 -32.59 -2.10 -3.46
N SER A 185 -31.67 -2.19 -2.47
CA SER A 185 -31.40 -1.13 -1.50
C SER A 185 -30.86 0.16 -2.11
N ILE A 186 -30.02 0.06 -3.17
CA ILE A 186 -29.44 1.23 -3.85
C ILE A 186 -30.25 1.68 -5.07
N GLY A 187 -31.14 0.83 -5.59
CA GLY A 187 -32.03 1.14 -6.70
C GLY A 187 -31.37 1.12 -8.09
N ASP A 188 -32.21 1.30 -9.12
CA ASP A 188 -31.80 1.20 -10.53
C ASP A 188 -30.68 2.20 -10.87
N GLU A 189 -30.90 3.48 -10.66
CA GLU A 189 -29.97 4.52 -11.12
C GLU A 189 -28.59 4.39 -10.45
N ALA A 190 -28.53 4.30 -9.12
CA ALA A 190 -27.26 4.21 -8.40
C ALA A 190 -26.51 2.89 -8.72
N SER A 191 -27.22 1.78 -8.93
CA SER A 191 -26.60 0.50 -9.25
C SER A 191 -25.90 0.47 -10.61
N ARG A 192 -26.22 1.39 -11.53
CA ARG A 192 -25.55 1.48 -12.85
C ARG A 192 -24.03 1.65 -12.73
N ALA A 193 -23.59 2.44 -11.75
CA ALA A 193 -22.15 2.72 -11.52
C ALA A 193 -21.30 1.46 -11.28
N TYR A 194 -21.89 0.38 -10.83
CA TYR A 194 -21.20 -0.87 -10.46
C TYR A 194 -21.13 -1.89 -11.61
N TYR A 195 -21.85 -1.67 -12.69
CA TYR A 195 -21.94 -2.58 -13.83
C TYR A 195 -21.43 -1.97 -15.13
N MET A 196 -21.14 -2.83 -16.11
CA MET A 196 -20.61 -2.42 -17.41
C MET A 196 -21.52 -1.45 -18.17
N ILE A 197 -22.78 -1.36 -17.82
CA ILE A 197 -23.71 -0.35 -18.37
C ILE A 197 -23.22 1.08 -18.12
N SER A 198 -22.46 1.34 -17.05
CA SER A 198 -21.82 2.65 -16.77
C SER A 198 -20.83 3.06 -17.85
N THR A 199 -20.31 2.14 -18.63
CA THR A 199 -19.34 2.37 -19.70
C THR A 199 -19.98 2.59 -21.07
N GLY A 200 -21.31 2.67 -21.14
CA GLY A 200 -22.08 2.79 -22.37
C GLY A 200 -22.39 1.46 -23.07
N LYS A 201 -22.04 0.33 -22.47
CA LYS A 201 -22.43 -1.00 -22.97
C LYS A 201 -23.79 -1.40 -22.39
N ASP A 202 -24.63 -2.04 -23.18
CA ASP A 202 -25.88 -2.65 -22.66
C ASP A 202 -25.57 -3.97 -21.94
N ASP A 203 -24.92 -3.85 -20.78
CA ASP A 203 -24.52 -5.01 -19.99
C ASP A 203 -24.82 -4.78 -18.50
N ASN A 204 -25.85 -5.47 -18.06
CA ASN A 204 -26.38 -5.46 -16.70
C ASN A 204 -25.98 -6.74 -15.91
N THR A 205 -24.96 -7.47 -16.36
CA THR A 205 -24.50 -8.72 -15.75
C THR A 205 -23.07 -8.60 -15.25
N HIS A 206 -22.18 -8.02 -16.06
CA HIS A 206 -20.77 -7.91 -15.71
C HIS A 206 -20.46 -6.60 -14.98
N THR A 207 -19.52 -6.66 -14.07
CA THR A 207 -19.18 -5.56 -13.17
C THR A 207 -17.90 -4.82 -13.61
N VAL A 208 -17.80 -3.55 -13.24
CA VAL A 208 -16.56 -2.79 -13.17
C VAL A 208 -15.87 -3.00 -11.82
N ALA A 209 -14.71 -2.41 -11.57
CA ALA A 209 -13.89 -2.65 -10.36
C ALA A 209 -14.70 -2.49 -9.05
N CYS A 210 -15.41 -1.37 -8.86
CA CYS A 210 -16.21 -1.15 -7.64
C CYS A 210 -17.34 -2.18 -7.47
N GLY A 211 -17.95 -2.65 -8.57
CA GLY A 211 -18.96 -3.70 -8.51
C GLY A 211 -18.38 -5.07 -8.13
N ALA A 212 -17.24 -5.44 -8.73
CA ALA A 212 -16.53 -6.65 -8.38
C ALA A 212 -16.08 -6.64 -6.92
N ARG A 213 -15.55 -5.51 -6.44
CA ARG A 213 -15.21 -5.29 -5.03
C ARG A 213 -16.43 -5.50 -4.13
N LYS A 214 -17.57 -4.87 -4.43
CA LYS A 214 -18.80 -4.99 -3.61
C LYS A 214 -19.28 -6.45 -3.51
N ILE A 215 -19.26 -7.18 -4.62
CA ILE A 215 -19.59 -8.61 -4.60
C ILE A 215 -18.61 -9.39 -3.72
N THR A 216 -17.30 -9.08 -3.81
CA THR A 216 -16.28 -9.72 -2.96
C THR A 216 -16.52 -9.45 -1.47
N GLU A 217 -16.91 -8.23 -1.09
CA GLU A 217 -17.29 -7.89 0.29
C GLU A 217 -18.44 -8.77 0.78
N LEU A 218 -19.48 -8.94 -0.04
CA LEU A 218 -20.61 -9.82 0.29
C LEU A 218 -20.19 -11.30 0.41
N VAL A 219 -19.23 -11.76 -0.42
CA VAL A 219 -18.63 -13.10 -0.27
C VAL A 219 -17.89 -13.20 1.06
N CYS A 220 -17.08 -12.20 1.43
CA CYS A 220 -16.36 -12.16 2.70
C CYS A 220 -17.31 -12.17 3.91
N ASP A 221 -18.47 -11.50 3.82
CA ASP A 221 -19.49 -11.55 4.87
C ASP A 221 -20.03 -12.98 5.07
N ARG A 222 -20.33 -13.70 3.99
CA ARG A 222 -20.75 -15.12 4.08
C ARG A 222 -19.63 -16.01 4.61
N ILE A 223 -18.36 -15.74 4.25
CA ILE A 223 -17.19 -16.45 4.79
C ILE A 223 -17.10 -16.26 6.31
N ARG A 224 -17.29 -15.04 6.82
CA ARG A 224 -17.27 -14.77 8.28
C ARG A 224 -18.32 -15.60 9.03
N GLU A 225 -19.46 -15.84 8.41
CA GLU A 225 -20.56 -16.58 9.03
C GLU A 225 -20.35 -18.09 9.01
N GLN A 226 -19.70 -18.65 7.98
CA GLN A 226 -19.76 -20.09 7.71
C GLN A 226 -18.39 -20.77 7.56
N LEU A 227 -17.29 -20.03 7.39
CA LEU A 227 -15.97 -20.56 7.08
C LEU A 227 -14.90 -19.97 8.03
N PRO A 228 -14.90 -20.31 9.32
CA PRO A 228 -14.02 -19.69 10.31
C PRO A 228 -12.54 -19.84 9.99
N GLU A 229 -12.13 -20.94 9.32
CA GLU A 229 -10.73 -21.17 8.92
C GLU A 229 -10.26 -20.16 7.85
N ILE A 230 -11.13 -19.70 6.96
CA ILE A 230 -10.81 -18.64 6.00
C ILE A 230 -11.03 -17.26 6.66
N ALA A 231 -12.07 -17.13 7.48
CA ALA A 231 -12.45 -15.86 8.11
C ALA A 231 -11.34 -15.21 8.95
N GLN A 232 -10.52 -16.02 9.65
CA GLN A 232 -9.37 -15.51 10.42
C GLN A 232 -8.29 -14.85 9.56
N HIS A 233 -8.25 -15.16 8.26
CA HIS A 233 -7.34 -14.59 7.28
C HIS A 233 -7.89 -13.37 6.57
N LEU A 234 -9.17 -13.01 6.81
CA LEU A 234 -9.76 -11.83 6.17
C LEU A 234 -9.12 -10.55 6.70
N ARG A 235 -8.78 -9.66 5.77
CA ARG A 235 -8.29 -8.31 6.01
C ARG A 235 -9.16 -7.34 5.22
N TYR A 236 -9.28 -6.14 5.70
CA TYR A 236 -10.06 -5.10 5.02
C TYR A 236 -9.19 -3.87 4.78
N TYR A 237 -9.18 -3.42 3.55
CA TYR A 237 -8.62 -2.15 3.14
C TYR A 237 -9.72 -1.35 2.44
N HIS A 238 -9.80 -0.05 2.72
CA HIS A 238 -10.79 0.81 2.10
C HIS A 238 -10.55 0.96 0.59
N ILE A 239 -9.28 0.99 0.19
CA ILE A 239 -8.84 1.14 -1.19
C ILE A 239 -7.67 0.18 -1.43
N VAL A 240 -7.66 -0.49 -2.57
CA VAL A 240 -6.53 -1.29 -3.04
C VAL A 240 -6.05 -0.76 -4.38
N VAL A 241 -4.75 -0.49 -4.49
CA VAL A 241 -4.08 -0.09 -5.73
C VAL A 241 -3.27 -1.25 -6.26
N SER A 242 -3.45 -1.60 -7.54
CA SER A 242 -2.69 -2.67 -8.18
C SER A 242 -2.48 -2.37 -9.66
N PRO A 243 -1.23 -2.35 -10.17
CA PRO A 243 -0.94 -1.95 -11.54
C PRO A 243 -1.41 -2.98 -12.58
N ASP A 244 -1.70 -4.21 -12.13
CA ASP A 244 -2.23 -5.30 -12.94
C ASP A 244 -3.78 -5.32 -13.00
N GLY A 245 -4.44 -4.34 -12.34
CA GLY A 245 -5.90 -4.17 -12.32
C GLY A 245 -6.66 -5.10 -11.39
N HIS A 246 -5.97 -5.81 -10.49
CA HIS A 246 -6.60 -6.58 -9.41
C HIS A 246 -6.98 -5.69 -8.21
N GLY A 247 -6.75 -4.38 -8.27
CA GLY A 247 -7.17 -3.39 -7.29
C GLY A 247 -8.39 -2.58 -7.71
N ASP A 248 -8.80 -1.66 -6.84
CA ASP A 248 -9.84 -0.66 -7.14
C ASP A 248 -9.33 0.34 -8.18
N TYR A 249 -8.04 0.67 -8.10
CA TYR A 249 -7.34 1.60 -8.99
C TYR A 249 -6.03 1.00 -9.48
N MET A 250 -5.59 1.44 -10.66
CA MET A 250 -4.31 1.01 -11.23
C MET A 250 -3.17 1.98 -10.92
N THR A 251 -3.49 3.22 -10.53
CA THR A 251 -2.53 4.25 -10.16
C THR A 251 -2.75 4.75 -8.74
N VAL A 252 -1.67 5.20 -8.09
CA VAL A 252 -1.73 5.76 -6.73
C VAL A 252 -2.47 7.10 -6.74
N GLN A 253 -2.32 7.91 -7.80
CA GLN A 253 -3.01 9.20 -7.89
C GLN A 253 -4.53 9.04 -8.01
N GLU A 254 -5.02 8.02 -8.74
CA GLU A 254 -6.46 7.74 -8.78
C GLU A 254 -6.99 7.35 -7.38
N ALA A 255 -6.25 6.53 -6.65
CA ALA A 255 -6.60 6.17 -5.28
C ALA A 255 -6.62 7.39 -4.35
N VAL A 256 -5.61 8.25 -4.42
CA VAL A 256 -5.57 9.52 -3.67
C VAL A 256 -6.80 10.39 -3.98
N ASN A 257 -7.18 10.50 -5.25
CA ASN A 257 -8.35 11.28 -5.67
C ASN A 257 -9.66 10.72 -5.09
N ALA A 258 -9.74 9.40 -4.92
CA ALA A 258 -10.91 8.72 -4.39
C ALA A 258 -11.05 8.77 -2.86
N ILE A 259 -9.98 9.07 -2.13
CA ILE A 259 -10.05 9.24 -0.67
C ILE A 259 -10.98 10.41 -0.34
N PRO A 260 -11.93 10.24 0.60
CA PRO A 260 -12.80 11.33 1.01
C PRO A 260 -12.02 12.55 1.56
N ASP A 261 -12.46 13.74 1.18
CA ASP A 261 -11.88 14.98 1.71
C ASP A 261 -12.33 15.21 3.15
N TYR A 262 -11.39 15.69 4.00
CA TYR A 262 -11.62 16.07 5.40
C TYR A 262 -12.31 14.97 6.24
N SER A 263 -12.03 13.69 5.97
CA SER A 263 -12.54 12.59 6.78
C SER A 263 -11.85 12.57 8.16
N HIS A 264 -12.62 12.81 9.23
CA HIS A 264 -12.11 12.84 10.60
C HIS A 264 -12.54 11.64 11.44
N GLN A 265 -13.48 10.83 10.96
CA GLN A 265 -14.10 9.76 11.76
C GLN A 265 -13.28 8.49 11.77
N GLU A 266 -12.79 8.08 10.60
CA GLU A 266 -12.05 6.82 10.43
C GLU A 266 -10.74 7.05 9.68
N ILE A 267 -9.79 6.15 9.88
CA ILE A 267 -8.56 6.10 9.11
C ILE A 267 -8.86 5.42 7.78
N THR A 268 -8.53 6.06 6.67
CA THR A 268 -8.64 5.43 5.36
C THR A 268 -7.42 4.53 5.11
N GLU A 269 -7.63 3.22 5.14
CA GLU A 269 -6.59 2.23 4.86
C GLU A 269 -6.45 2.02 3.35
N VAL A 270 -5.26 2.28 2.80
CA VAL A 270 -4.93 2.11 1.37
C VAL A 270 -3.83 1.07 1.23
N LEU A 271 -4.14 -0.08 0.65
CA LEU A 271 -3.12 -1.07 0.28
C LEU A 271 -2.60 -0.77 -1.13
N ILE A 272 -1.27 -0.65 -1.25
CA ILE A 272 -0.58 -0.54 -2.54
C ILE A 272 0.15 -1.87 -2.79
N ARG A 273 -0.33 -2.62 -3.79
CA ARG A 273 0.23 -3.92 -4.16
C ARG A 273 1.61 -3.72 -4.80
N LYS A 274 2.43 -4.77 -4.77
CA LYS A 274 3.74 -4.76 -5.43
C LYS A 274 3.65 -4.35 -6.89
N GLY A 275 4.59 -3.52 -7.32
CA GLY A 275 4.66 -2.99 -8.68
C GLY A 275 5.46 -1.70 -8.73
N ILE A 276 5.74 -1.24 -9.95
CA ILE A 276 6.40 0.04 -10.21
C ILE A 276 5.34 1.03 -10.70
N TYR A 277 5.04 2.02 -9.87
CA TYR A 277 4.09 3.10 -10.15
C TYR A 277 4.87 4.32 -10.64
N ARG A 278 4.98 4.44 -11.98
CA ARG A 278 5.69 5.55 -12.61
C ARG A 278 4.76 6.74 -12.83
N GLU A 279 4.57 7.51 -11.79
CA GLU A 279 3.67 8.67 -11.78
C GLU A 279 4.14 9.71 -10.78
N GLN A 280 3.83 10.99 -11.05
CA GLN A 280 4.01 12.05 -10.06
C GLN A 280 2.74 12.09 -9.19
N VAL A 281 2.88 11.80 -7.90
CA VAL A 281 1.75 11.75 -6.96
C VAL A 281 1.68 13.02 -6.12
N SER A 282 0.49 13.59 -5.98
CA SER A 282 0.23 14.71 -5.09
C SER A 282 -0.92 14.39 -4.14
N ILE A 283 -0.62 14.40 -2.82
CA ILE A 283 -1.61 14.17 -1.76
C ILE A 283 -1.98 15.53 -1.17
N PRO A 284 -3.12 16.11 -1.55
CA PRO A 284 -3.50 17.47 -1.16
C PRO A 284 -3.88 17.55 0.33
N HIS A 285 -3.81 18.76 0.89
CA HIS A 285 -4.12 19.03 2.31
C HIS A 285 -5.56 18.68 2.72
N THR A 286 -6.45 18.42 1.76
CA THR A 286 -7.81 17.97 2.02
C THR A 286 -7.89 16.49 2.46
N LYS A 287 -6.86 15.70 2.18
CA LYS A 287 -6.77 14.30 2.61
C LYS A 287 -6.23 14.24 4.04
N PHE A 288 -6.91 13.50 4.88
CA PHE A 288 -6.64 13.50 6.30
C PHE A 288 -6.85 12.12 6.90
N ARG A 289 -5.97 11.70 7.82
CA ARG A 289 -6.02 10.37 8.47
C ARG A 289 -6.03 9.23 7.46
N VAL A 290 -4.95 9.13 6.68
CA VAL A 290 -4.78 8.07 5.68
C VAL A 290 -3.56 7.23 6.03
N HIS A 291 -3.70 5.92 5.96
CA HIS A 291 -2.61 4.98 6.05
C HIS A 291 -2.37 4.32 4.69
N PHE A 292 -1.26 4.64 4.06
CA PHE A 292 -0.77 3.99 2.84
C PHE A 292 0.17 2.86 3.22
N LYS A 293 -0.22 1.65 2.90
CA LYS A 293 0.59 0.46 3.15
C LYS A 293 1.03 -0.20 1.85
N GLY A 294 2.34 -0.36 1.66
CA GLY A 294 2.90 -1.20 0.62
C GLY A 294 2.76 -2.69 0.97
N GLU A 295 2.65 -3.52 -0.05
CA GLU A 295 2.69 -4.98 0.15
C GLU A 295 4.08 -5.44 0.62
N ASP A 296 5.13 -4.78 0.12
CA ASP A 296 6.54 -5.01 0.48
C ASP A 296 7.37 -3.79 0.05
N ALA A 297 8.26 -3.31 0.93
CA ALA A 297 9.01 -2.08 0.69
C ALA A 297 9.93 -2.14 -0.54
N GLU A 298 10.51 -3.28 -0.87
CA GLU A 298 11.46 -3.41 -2.00
C GLU A 298 10.75 -3.48 -3.34
N THR A 299 9.53 -4.02 -3.36
CA THR A 299 8.80 -4.32 -4.58
C THR A 299 7.61 -3.40 -4.84
N THR A 300 7.24 -2.52 -3.87
CA THR A 300 6.19 -1.50 -4.03
C THR A 300 6.85 -0.14 -4.21
N VAL A 301 7.09 0.26 -5.48
CA VAL A 301 7.91 1.41 -5.83
C VAL A 301 7.09 2.52 -6.48
N LEU A 302 7.04 3.69 -5.82
CA LEU A 302 6.49 4.92 -6.36
C LEU A 302 7.66 5.74 -6.93
N THR A 303 7.72 5.93 -8.23
CA THR A 303 8.86 6.55 -8.91
C THR A 303 8.44 7.57 -9.96
N TYR A 304 9.25 8.61 -10.12
CA TYR A 304 9.17 9.53 -11.23
C TYR A 304 10.58 10.07 -11.56
N ASP A 305 10.72 10.84 -12.66
CA ASP A 305 12.03 11.29 -13.16
C ASP A 305 12.11 12.80 -13.44
N LYS A 306 11.35 13.60 -12.70
CA LYS A 306 11.40 15.05 -12.81
C LYS A 306 12.62 15.63 -12.07
N TYR A 307 13.25 16.66 -12.63
CA TYR A 307 14.46 17.25 -12.05
C TYR A 307 14.49 18.77 -12.20
N ALA A 308 15.31 19.43 -11.37
CA ALA A 308 15.28 20.89 -11.20
C ALA A 308 15.63 21.67 -12.46
N LYS A 309 16.58 21.22 -13.28
CA LYS A 309 16.98 21.90 -14.52
C LYS A 309 16.04 21.64 -15.70
N GLN A 310 15.07 20.75 -15.56
CA GLN A 310 14.06 20.50 -16.58
C GLN A 310 13.20 21.74 -16.80
N LEU A 311 12.90 22.09 -18.02
CA LEU A 311 11.95 23.16 -18.33
C LEU A 311 10.52 22.70 -18.05
N TRP A 312 9.69 23.61 -17.55
CA TRP A 312 8.25 23.37 -17.54
C TRP A 312 7.73 23.26 -18.98
N PRO A 313 6.83 22.30 -19.27
CA PRO A 313 6.24 22.16 -20.60
C PRO A 313 5.66 23.49 -21.11
N GLY A 314 6.16 23.97 -22.25
CA GLY A 314 5.73 25.23 -22.87
C GLY A 314 6.18 26.50 -22.14
N ARG A 315 7.18 26.42 -21.26
CA ARG A 315 7.73 27.56 -20.53
C ARG A 315 9.26 27.66 -20.74
N ASP A 316 9.82 28.82 -20.47
CA ASP A 316 11.24 29.16 -20.59
C ASP A 316 11.96 29.17 -19.22
N PHE A 317 11.31 28.70 -18.16
CA PHE A 317 11.90 28.57 -16.83
C PHE A 317 11.93 27.12 -16.34
N ASN A 318 12.90 26.87 -15.46
CA ASN A 318 13.15 25.55 -14.90
C ASN A 318 12.10 25.14 -13.86
N VAL A 319 11.91 23.84 -13.73
CA VAL A 319 11.08 23.21 -12.70
C VAL A 319 11.54 23.60 -11.30
N GLY A 320 12.85 23.71 -11.08
CA GLY A 320 13.42 24.00 -9.77
C GLY A 320 13.30 22.82 -8.79
N THR A 321 13.99 22.92 -7.66
CA THR A 321 14.02 21.84 -6.65
C THR A 321 12.61 21.49 -6.17
N SER A 322 11.81 22.47 -5.77
CA SER A 322 10.45 22.24 -5.24
C SER A 322 9.46 21.67 -6.25
N GLY A 323 9.72 21.83 -7.56
CA GLY A 323 8.87 21.29 -8.61
C GLY A 323 9.26 19.88 -9.07
N SER A 324 10.39 19.35 -8.59
CA SER A 324 10.99 18.10 -9.09
C SER A 324 10.55 16.85 -8.36
N ALA A 325 9.72 16.94 -7.30
CA ALA A 325 9.41 15.78 -6.48
C ALA A 325 8.58 14.72 -7.23
N SER A 326 8.91 13.46 -6.98
CA SER A 326 8.07 12.33 -7.41
C SER A 326 6.77 12.31 -6.60
N ILE A 327 6.86 12.52 -5.29
CA ILE A 327 5.72 12.48 -4.39
C ILE A 327 5.65 13.80 -3.60
N TYR A 328 4.48 14.44 -3.63
CA TYR A 328 4.14 15.62 -2.82
C TYR A 328 3.15 15.26 -1.73
N ILE A 329 3.48 15.55 -0.47
CA ILE A 329 2.64 15.25 0.68
C ILE A 329 2.30 16.57 1.38
N HIS A 330 1.18 17.18 0.98
CA HIS A 330 0.63 18.39 1.59
C HIS A 330 -0.34 18.06 2.73
N ALA A 331 -0.82 16.83 2.75
CA ALA A 331 -1.75 16.30 3.74
C ALA A 331 -1.09 16.14 5.12
N SER A 332 -1.90 16.14 6.18
CA SER A 332 -1.46 15.91 7.56
C SER A 332 -2.10 14.64 8.15
N TYR A 333 -1.48 14.08 9.19
CA TYR A 333 -1.90 12.82 9.82
C TYR A 333 -1.89 11.66 8.83
N ILE A 334 -0.80 11.52 8.09
CA ILE A 334 -0.60 10.46 7.10
C ILE A 334 0.47 9.49 7.58
N THR A 335 0.16 8.20 7.49
CA THR A 335 1.13 7.12 7.70
C THR A 335 1.48 6.45 6.38
N PHE A 336 2.76 6.20 6.16
CA PHE A 336 3.29 5.36 5.08
C PHE A 336 4.03 4.19 5.68
N GLU A 337 3.71 2.99 5.25
CA GLU A 337 4.36 1.76 5.73
C GLU A 337 4.79 0.89 4.55
N ASP A 338 6.03 0.38 4.58
CA ASP A 338 6.57 -0.60 3.63
C ASP A 338 6.51 -0.16 2.15
N LEU A 339 6.93 1.07 1.85
CA LEU A 339 6.94 1.66 0.51
C LEU A 339 8.33 2.14 0.10
N THR A 340 8.66 2.03 -1.18
CA THR A 340 9.80 2.74 -1.78
C THR A 340 9.31 4.00 -2.51
N PHE A 341 9.95 5.13 -2.19
CA PHE A 341 9.82 6.40 -2.87
C PHE A 341 11.11 6.69 -3.63
N GLU A 342 11.04 6.87 -4.93
CA GLU A 342 12.21 7.05 -5.76
C GLU A 342 12.09 8.29 -6.66
N ASN A 343 13.21 9.00 -6.85
CA ASN A 343 13.39 9.85 -8.03
C ASN A 343 14.48 9.26 -8.91
N SER A 344 14.09 8.79 -10.08
CA SER A 344 14.93 8.06 -11.03
C SER A 344 15.60 8.95 -12.09
N ALA A 345 15.58 10.29 -11.93
CA ALA A 345 16.10 11.22 -12.93
C ALA A 345 17.62 11.14 -13.16
N GLY A 346 18.38 10.69 -12.16
CA GLY A 346 19.82 10.49 -12.30
C GLY A 346 20.72 11.42 -11.44
N GLU A 347 21.96 11.59 -11.83
CA GLU A 347 23.01 12.26 -11.06
C GLU A 347 22.88 13.79 -11.09
N GLY A 348 22.94 14.42 -9.90
CA GLY A 348 22.79 15.86 -9.72
C GLY A 348 23.80 16.72 -10.49
N LYS A 349 24.97 16.19 -10.82
CA LYS A 349 25.96 16.90 -11.65
C LYS A 349 25.36 17.34 -13.00
N GLU A 350 24.56 16.50 -13.60
CA GLU A 350 23.98 16.73 -14.93
C GLU A 350 22.63 17.45 -14.85
N ILE A 351 21.76 16.97 -13.98
CA ILE A 351 20.34 17.37 -13.93
C ILE A 351 20.01 18.37 -12.82
N GLY A 352 20.91 18.59 -11.85
CA GLY A 352 20.64 19.34 -10.63
C GLY A 352 19.91 18.50 -9.58
N GLN A 353 19.07 19.14 -8.79
CA GLN A 353 18.30 18.51 -7.74
C GLN A 353 17.15 17.65 -8.32
N ALA A 354 16.84 16.55 -7.64
CA ALA A 354 15.77 15.64 -8.03
C ALA A 354 15.18 14.98 -6.77
N VAL A 355 14.06 15.52 -6.31
CA VAL A 355 13.43 15.17 -5.04
C VAL A 355 12.61 13.87 -5.20
N ALA A 356 12.82 12.88 -4.34
CA ALA A 356 11.93 11.72 -4.28
C ALA A 356 10.65 12.07 -3.52
N VAL A 357 10.77 12.66 -2.32
CA VAL A 357 9.62 13.06 -1.50
C VAL A 357 9.74 14.50 -1.04
N PHE A 358 8.70 15.28 -1.30
CA PHE A 358 8.49 16.60 -0.75
C PHE A 358 7.37 16.56 0.28
N THR A 359 7.61 17.04 1.51
CA THR A 359 6.57 17.12 2.56
C THR A 359 6.40 18.56 3.02
N ASP A 360 5.15 19.02 3.13
CA ASP A 360 4.79 20.22 3.88
C ASP A 360 3.55 20.03 4.78
N GLY A 361 3.12 18.78 4.93
CA GLY A 361 2.15 18.33 5.93
C GLY A 361 2.76 18.20 7.32
N ASP A 362 1.89 18.16 8.34
CA ASP A 362 2.26 17.89 9.74
C ASP A 362 1.83 16.49 10.15
N PHE A 363 2.47 15.91 11.17
CA PHE A 363 2.16 14.57 11.69
C PHE A 363 2.28 13.47 10.62
N LEU A 364 3.40 13.47 9.91
CA LEU A 364 3.71 12.44 8.93
C LEU A 364 4.55 11.34 9.55
N PHE A 365 4.14 10.10 9.36
CA PHE A 365 4.84 8.92 9.86
C PHE A 365 5.24 8.00 8.69
N PHE A 366 6.53 7.72 8.59
CA PHE A 366 7.10 6.78 7.63
C PHE A 366 7.74 5.62 8.40
N LYS A 367 7.28 4.41 8.15
CA LYS A 367 7.77 3.20 8.82
C LYS A 367 8.19 2.15 7.80
N GLY A 368 9.41 1.61 7.92
CA GLY A 368 9.92 0.60 7.00
C GLY A 368 10.01 1.05 5.55
N CYS A 369 10.01 2.37 5.30
CA CYS A 369 10.02 2.94 3.96
C CYS A 369 11.45 3.13 3.43
N ARG A 370 11.58 3.19 2.09
CA ARG A 370 12.84 3.46 1.41
C ARG A 370 12.73 4.75 0.59
N PHE A 371 13.76 5.59 0.67
CA PHE A 371 13.86 6.85 -0.06
C PHE A 371 15.09 6.79 -0.95
N LEU A 372 14.88 6.65 -2.25
CA LEU A 372 15.93 6.44 -3.23
C LEU A 372 16.07 7.67 -4.14
N GLY A 373 17.28 8.19 -4.23
CA GLY A 373 17.56 9.35 -5.07
C GLY A 373 19.04 9.69 -5.13
N ASN A 374 19.35 10.89 -5.56
CA ASN A 374 20.70 11.41 -5.65
C ASN A 374 20.82 12.73 -4.90
N GLN A 375 20.97 13.87 -5.59
CA GLN A 375 20.99 15.17 -4.93
C GLN A 375 19.59 15.58 -4.50
N ASP A 376 19.43 15.96 -3.21
CA ASP A 376 18.17 16.48 -2.64
C ASP A 376 17.05 15.42 -2.58
N THR A 377 17.32 14.18 -2.17
CA THR A 377 16.36 13.07 -2.18
C THR A 377 15.10 13.32 -1.34
N LEU A 378 15.27 13.75 -0.08
CA LEU A 378 14.19 13.97 0.89
C LEU A 378 14.11 15.43 1.29
N TYR A 379 13.06 16.11 0.85
CA TYR A 379 12.77 17.51 1.15
C TYR A 379 11.66 17.63 2.18
N THR A 380 12.03 17.86 3.44
CA THR A 380 11.08 18.07 4.53
C THR A 380 10.85 19.57 4.71
N TYR A 381 9.83 20.11 4.05
CA TYR A 381 9.54 21.53 3.99
C TYR A 381 8.57 21.95 5.11
N GLY A 382 8.79 23.13 5.67
CA GLY A 382 7.87 23.79 6.58
C GLY A 382 7.74 25.26 6.16
N ARG A 383 6.52 25.74 5.99
CA ARG A 383 6.28 27.09 5.45
C ARG A 383 6.35 28.16 6.52
N PHE A 384 7.02 29.26 6.20
CA PHE A 384 6.81 30.54 6.88
C PHE A 384 5.50 31.19 6.42
N GLY A 385 4.80 31.84 7.33
CA GLY A 385 3.71 32.74 6.99
C GLY A 385 2.51 32.60 7.91
N LYS A 386 1.50 33.44 7.68
CA LYS A 386 0.29 33.57 8.49
C LYS A 386 -0.48 32.25 8.76
N PHE A 387 -0.23 31.22 7.94
CA PHE A 387 -0.83 29.90 8.05
C PHE A 387 0.22 28.77 8.12
N GLY A 388 1.53 29.10 8.27
CA GLY A 388 2.61 28.14 8.45
C GLY A 388 2.74 27.80 9.93
N GLY A 389 2.56 26.54 10.28
CA GLY A 389 2.85 25.98 11.61
C GLY A 389 4.10 25.11 11.58
N ILE A 390 4.47 24.61 12.75
CA ILE A 390 5.47 23.57 12.89
C ILE A 390 5.03 22.35 12.08
N LYS A 391 5.97 21.74 11.35
CA LYS A 391 5.76 20.50 10.58
C LYS A 391 6.61 19.39 11.18
N ARG A 392 5.97 18.30 11.55
CA ARG A 392 6.59 17.14 12.21
C ARG A 392 6.55 15.93 11.30
N ASN A 393 7.73 15.38 11.06
CA ASN A 393 7.89 14.19 10.24
C ASN A 393 8.67 13.14 11.04
N TYR A 394 8.13 11.94 11.17
CA TYR A 394 8.77 10.82 11.87
C TYR A 394 9.11 9.71 10.88
N PHE A 395 10.37 9.29 10.93
CA PHE A 395 10.92 8.21 10.10
C PHE A 395 11.43 7.11 11.02
N LYS A 396 10.89 5.92 10.93
CA LYS A 396 11.29 4.77 11.73
C LYS A 396 11.61 3.56 10.87
N ASP A 397 12.73 2.91 11.16
CA ASP A 397 13.18 1.72 10.43
C ASP A 397 13.29 1.97 8.90
N CYS A 398 13.61 3.21 8.49
CA CYS A 398 13.67 3.60 7.07
C CYS A 398 15.08 3.47 6.49
N TYR A 399 15.14 3.26 5.17
CA TYR A 399 16.37 3.35 4.38
C TYR A 399 16.35 4.63 3.54
N ILE A 400 17.35 5.48 3.67
CA ILE A 400 17.44 6.77 2.97
C ILE A 400 18.80 6.89 2.29
N GLU A 401 18.83 7.06 0.97
CA GLU A 401 20.07 7.21 0.21
C GLU A 401 20.11 8.49 -0.64
N GLY A 402 21.33 8.93 -0.91
CA GLY A 402 21.55 10.04 -1.82
C GLY A 402 23.01 10.44 -1.98
N THR A 403 23.23 11.55 -2.69
CA THR A 403 24.59 12.06 -2.98
C THR A 403 24.91 13.33 -2.21
N THR A 404 24.18 14.43 -2.43
CA THR A 404 24.47 15.74 -1.85
C THR A 404 23.22 16.29 -1.19
N ASP A 405 23.31 16.74 0.07
CA ASP A 405 22.22 17.38 0.80
C ASP A 405 20.92 16.55 0.75
N PHE A 406 21.05 15.23 0.78
CA PHE A 406 19.96 14.36 0.40
C PHE A 406 18.86 14.25 1.47
N ILE A 407 19.05 14.83 2.66
CA ILE A 407 18.03 15.10 3.68
C ILE A 407 18.08 16.59 3.99
N PHE A 408 17.09 17.35 3.52
CA PHE A 408 17.14 18.80 3.66
C PHE A 408 15.76 19.42 3.90
N GLY A 409 15.73 20.67 4.38
CA GLY A 409 14.50 21.42 4.60
C GLY A 409 14.40 22.09 5.97
N THR A 410 13.18 22.41 6.36
CA THR A 410 12.88 23.32 7.48
C THR A 410 12.07 22.69 8.61
N SER A 411 11.49 21.50 8.40
CA SER A 411 10.62 20.84 9.37
C SER A 411 11.37 20.34 10.62
N ILE A 412 10.61 19.95 11.64
CA ILE A 412 11.09 19.03 12.66
C ILE A 412 11.03 17.63 12.07
N ALA A 413 12.16 16.95 11.94
CA ALA A 413 12.21 15.59 11.45
C ALA A 413 12.97 14.69 12.43
N TYR A 414 12.33 13.60 12.85
CA TYR A 414 12.88 12.62 13.77
C TYR A 414 13.13 11.30 13.03
N PHE A 415 14.39 10.90 12.96
CA PHE A 415 14.84 9.68 12.33
C PHE A 415 15.25 8.70 13.42
N GLU A 416 14.60 7.56 13.52
CA GLU A 416 14.89 6.53 14.51
C GLU A 416 15.14 5.19 13.86
N ASP A 417 16.23 4.54 14.26
CA ASP A 417 16.63 3.21 13.78
C ASP A 417 16.76 3.14 12.23
N CYS A 418 17.07 4.27 11.58
CA CYS A 418 17.16 4.37 10.13
C CYS A 418 18.56 4.03 9.62
N THR A 419 18.63 3.51 8.39
CA THR A 419 19.88 3.41 7.61
C THR A 419 20.01 4.60 6.67
N ILE A 420 21.09 5.37 6.80
CA ILE A 420 21.38 6.56 5.99
C ILE A 420 22.59 6.25 5.10
N HIS A 421 22.40 6.19 3.79
CA HIS A 421 23.40 5.69 2.85
C HIS A 421 23.93 6.75 1.89
N SER A 422 25.22 7.07 2.02
CA SER A 422 25.89 8.05 1.16
C SER A 422 26.41 7.40 -0.12
N LYS A 423 26.00 7.93 -1.27
CA LYS A 423 26.42 7.45 -2.61
C LYS A 423 27.56 8.27 -3.21
N LYS A 424 27.99 9.35 -2.54
CA LYS A 424 29.02 10.27 -3.04
C LYS A 424 29.70 10.99 -1.88
N ASN A 425 30.97 11.36 -2.07
CA ASN A 425 31.71 12.24 -1.15
C ASN A 425 31.04 13.63 -1.13
N SER A 426 30.20 13.89 -0.12
CA SER A 426 29.44 15.12 0.02
C SER A 426 28.77 15.24 1.40
N TYR A 427 27.55 15.76 1.50
CA TYR A 427 26.84 16.09 2.72
C TYR A 427 25.57 15.27 2.87
N VAL A 428 25.34 14.70 4.07
CA VAL A 428 24.11 13.97 4.39
C VAL A 428 22.94 14.94 4.55
N THR A 429 23.10 15.95 5.43
CA THR A 429 22.01 16.88 5.74
C THR A 429 22.31 18.33 5.33
N ALA A 430 21.26 19.05 4.93
CA ALA A 430 21.25 20.49 4.72
C ALA A 430 20.01 21.10 5.40
N ALA A 431 20.08 21.23 6.72
CA ALA A 431 18.98 21.79 7.51
C ALA A 431 18.80 23.30 7.29
N SER A 432 17.56 23.78 7.34
CA SER A 432 17.21 25.19 7.28
C SER A 432 16.11 25.52 8.31
N THR A 433 16.29 25.01 9.53
CA THR A 433 15.35 25.21 10.65
C THR A 433 14.97 26.67 10.79
N LEU A 434 13.70 26.94 11.08
CA LEU A 434 13.16 28.30 11.15
C LEU A 434 13.62 29.01 12.43
N GLN A 435 13.73 30.34 12.36
CA GLN A 435 14.04 31.14 13.55
C GLN A 435 12.97 30.95 14.62
N GLY A 436 13.39 30.67 15.86
CA GLY A 436 12.49 30.43 16.98
C GLY A 436 12.04 28.98 17.12
N GLN A 437 12.14 28.13 16.08
CA GLN A 437 11.82 26.71 16.17
C GLN A 437 12.82 26.01 17.10
N LYS A 438 12.29 25.30 18.12
CA LYS A 438 13.12 24.65 19.16
C LYS A 438 13.95 23.51 18.62
N TYR A 439 13.37 22.64 17.80
CA TYR A 439 14.00 21.45 17.23
C TYR A 439 14.11 21.55 15.70
N GLY A 440 15.06 20.84 15.12
CA GLY A 440 15.21 20.61 13.69
C GLY A 440 15.31 19.12 13.39
N TYR A 441 16.41 18.67 12.82
CA TYR A 441 16.64 17.25 12.54
C TYR A 441 17.24 16.55 13.76
N VAL A 442 16.65 15.41 14.12
CA VAL A 442 17.14 14.53 15.18
C VAL A 442 17.30 13.13 14.61
N PHE A 443 18.53 12.61 14.63
CA PHE A 443 18.86 11.24 14.28
C PHE A 443 19.15 10.47 15.56
N ARG A 444 18.41 9.38 15.78
CA ARG A 444 18.58 8.54 16.96
C ARG A 444 18.75 7.09 16.57
N ASN A 445 19.82 6.46 17.10
CA ASN A 445 20.17 5.06 16.84
C ASN A 445 20.28 4.72 15.34
N CYS A 446 20.55 5.70 14.48
CA CYS A 446 20.68 5.48 13.04
C CYS A 446 22.05 4.90 12.69
N THR A 447 22.11 4.14 11.58
CA THR A 447 23.36 3.62 11.02
C THR A 447 23.69 4.38 9.74
N LEU A 448 24.86 5.04 9.72
CA LEU A 448 25.36 5.73 8.54
C LEU A 448 26.32 4.83 7.76
N THR A 449 26.00 4.57 6.51
CA THR A 449 26.75 3.71 5.59
C THR A 449 27.10 4.45 4.30
N ALA A 450 27.97 3.88 3.48
CA ALA A 450 28.30 4.45 2.19
C ALA A 450 28.54 3.39 1.11
N ALA A 451 28.42 3.80 -0.14
CA ALA A 451 28.80 3.00 -1.29
C ALA A 451 30.32 2.76 -1.32
N PRO A 452 30.80 1.68 -1.97
CA PRO A 452 32.24 1.40 -2.07
C PRO A 452 33.03 2.58 -2.65
N GLY A 453 34.14 2.93 -2.00
CA GLY A 453 35.02 4.03 -2.43
C GLY A 453 34.61 5.43 -1.96
N ILE A 454 33.57 5.55 -1.17
CA ILE A 454 33.12 6.81 -0.55
C ILE A 454 33.74 6.91 0.84
N ASP A 455 34.54 7.97 1.07
CA ASP A 455 35.40 8.14 2.26
C ASP A 455 35.42 9.57 2.83
N LYS A 456 34.66 10.52 2.23
CA LYS A 456 34.70 11.96 2.60
C LYS A 456 33.30 12.55 2.66
N CYS A 457 32.47 12.06 3.61
CA CYS A 457 31.16 12.59 3.86
C CYS A 457 31.09 13.40 5.13
N TYR A 458 30.31 14.44 5.14
CA TYR A 458 29.94 15.22 6.31
C TYR A 458 28.55 14.86 6.80
N LEU A 459 28.32 14.88 8.11
CA LEU A 459 26.99 14.70 8.72
C LEU A 459 26.00 15.78 8.24
N GLY A 460 26.53 16.96 7.88
CA GLY A 460 25.73 18.01 7.28
C GLY A 460 26.37 19.38 7.28
N ARG A 461 25.59 20.33 6.74
CA ARG A 461 25.95 21.75 6.65
C ARG A 461 24.72 22.65 6.81
N PRO A 462 24.85 23.88 7.40
CA PRO A 462 23.72 24.77 7.65
C PRO A 462 23.30 25.50 6.37
N TRP A 463 22.22 25.03 5.71
CA TRP A 463 21.61 25.72 4.58
C TRP A 463 20.92 27.01 5.02
N GLY A 464 20.22 26.99 6.18
CA GLY A 464 19.60 28.15 6.79
C GLY A 464 20.35 28.69 8.01
N ALA A 465 20.15 29.96 8.32
CA ALA A 465 20.88 30.66 9.40
C ALA A 465 20.60 30.11 10.82
N TYR A 466 19.51 29.37 11.01
CA TYR A 466 19.12 28.78 12.31
C TYR A 466 19.05 27.25 12.24
N ALA A 467 19.75 26.66 11.30
CA ALA A 467 19.77 25.21 11.06
C ALA A 467 20.10 24.43 12.33
N LYS A 468 19.36 23.35 12.58
CA LYS A 468 19.57 22.46 13.73
C LYS A 468 19.59 21.02 13.29
N THR A 469 20.67 20.31 13.65
CA THR A 469 20.82 18.86 13.39
C THR A 469 21.55 18.21 14.55
N VAL A 470 21.00 17.10 15.07
CA VAL A 470 21.54 16.38 16.21
C VAL A 470 21.58 14.88 15.91
N PHE A 471 22.73 14.23 16.18
CA PHE A 471 22.90 12.78 16.09
C PHE A 471 23.13 12.19 17.50
N ILE A 472 22.32 11.21 17.89
CA ILE A 472 22.34 10.61 19.23
C ILE A 472 22.36 9.09 19.13
N GLY A 473 23.39 8.44 19.67
CA GLY A 473 23.52 6.98 19.71
C GLY A 473 23.63 6.34 18.32
N CYS A 474 24.08 7.08 17.32
CA CYS A 474 24.19 6.61 15.95
C CYS A 474 25.53 5.88 15.71
N HIS A 475 25.49 4.86 14.83
CA HIS A 475 26.70 4.23 14.31
C HIS A 475 27.18 4.96 13.06
N LEU A 476 28.35 5.60 13.13
CA LEU A 476 28.92 6.40 12.05
C LEU A 476 30.00 5.59 11.33
N GLY A 477 29.76 5.27 10.05
CA GLY A 477 30.71 4.55 9.20
C GLY A 477 31.97 5.35 8.93
N GLU A 478 33.01 4.68 8.46
CA GLU A 478 34.36 5.25 8.21
C GLU A 478 34.40 6.39 7.19
N HIS A 479 33.35 6.49 6.35
CA HIS A 479 33.20 7.55 5.35
C HIS A 479 32.93 8.94 5.96
N ILE A 480 32.55 9.02 7.25
CA ILE A 480 32.32 10.30 7.91
C ILE A 480 33.66 10.88 8.35
N VAL A 481 33.97 12.07 7.82
CA VAL A 481 35.24 12.75 8.12
C VAL A 481 35.36 13.19 9.58
N ALA A 482 36.59 13.35 10.07
CA ALA A 482 36.87 13.74 11.46
C ALA A 482 36.21 15.08 11.86
N ASP A 483 36.17 16.06 10.96
CA ASP A 483 35.51 17.35 11.17
C ASP A 483 33.98 17.20 11.42
N GLY A 484 33.38 16.14 10.95
CA GLY A 484 31.95 15.78 11.10
C GLY A 484 31.00 16.71 10.37
N TRP A 485 31.20 18.00 10.44
CA TRP A 485 30.32 19.02 9.90
C TRP A 485 31.07 19.98 8.99
N HIS A 486 30.38 20.58 8.03
CA HIS A 486 30.94 21.59 7.14
C HIS A 486 30.11 22.86 7.24
N ASP A 487 30.68 24.03 7.00
CA ASP A 487 29.91 25.25 6.91
C ASP A 487 29.37 25.48 5.49
N TRP A 488 28.39 26.40 5.38
CA TRP A 488 27.82 26.76 4.09
C TRP A 488 28.49 28.01 3.55
N GLU A 489 29.82 28.03 3.51
CA GLU A 489 30.53 29.21 3.03
C GLU A 489 30.26 29.46 1.55
N LYS A 490 29.69 30.63 1.27
CA LYS A 490 29.58 31.18 -0.08
C LYS A 490 29.94 32.67 0.00
N GLU A 491 30.85 33.11 -0.85
CA GLU A 491 31.20 34.51 -0.98
C GLU A 491 29.96 35.40 -1.13
N GLY A 492 29.86 36.47 -0.34
CA GLY A 492 28.74 37.40 -0.33
C GLY A 492 27.45 36.92 0.34
N LYS A 493 27.46 35.74 1.01
CA LYS A 493 26.33 35.23 1.78
C LYS A 493 26.54 35.37 3.28
N PRO A 494 25.49 35.52 4.10
CA PRO A 494 25.61 35.52 5.56
C PRO A 494 26.23 34.25 6.09
N ASP A 495 27.01 34.34 7.17
CA ASP A 495 27.55 33.19 7.92
C ASP A 495 26.36 32.42 8.58
N THR A 496 25.98 31.31 7.97
CA THR A 496 24.84 30.49 8.44
C THR A 496 25.18 29.70 9.71
N LYS A 497 26.44 29.44 10.00
CA LYS A 497 26.87 28.69 11.21
C LYS A 497 26.69 29.49 12.50
N LYS A 498 26.68 30.84 12.45
CA LYS A 498 26.66 31.69 13.64
C LYS A 498 25.49 31.42 14.59
N ASN A 499 24.31 31.13 14.07
CA ASN A 499 23.09 30.85 14.85
C ASN A 499 22.60 29.39 14.69
N SER A 500 23.38 28.55 14.00
CA SER A 500 23.06 27.13 13.82
C SER A 500 23.42 26.32 15.06
N TYR A 501 22.77 25.19 15.23
CA TYR A 501 23.03 24.28 16.34
C TYR A 501 23.20 22.84 15.82
N TYR A 502 24.45 22.39 15.83
CA TYR A 502 24.87 21.07 15.37
C TYR A 502 25.50 20.32 16.54
N ALA A 503 24.97 19.14 16.88
CA ALA A 503 25.36 18.48 18.10
C ALA A 503 25.37 16.95 17.97
N GLU A 504 26.16 16.31 18.83
CA GLU A 504 26.33 14.86 18.89
C GLU A 504 26.34 14.35 20.33
N TYR A 505 25.81 13.10 20.55
CA TYR A 505 25.90 12.41 21.84
C TYR A 505 25.95 10.90 21.66
N GLY A 506 26.95 10.24 22.27
CA GLY A 506 26.98 8.78 22.37
C GLY A 506 27.05 8.02 21.05
N ASN A 507 27.47 8.67 19.98
CA ASN A 507 27.70 8.02 18.69
C ASN A 507 28.91 7.10 18.76
N ASP A 508 28.89 6.01 18.03
CA ASP A 508 29.99 5.06 17.92
C ASP A 508 30.44 4.84 16.46
N GLY A 509 31.37 3.90 16.26
CA GLY A 509 31.91 3.57 14.94
C GLY A 509 33.13 4.40 14.55
N PRO A 510 33.76 4.08 13.39
CA PRO A 510 34.97 4.75 12.94
C PRO A 510 34.78 6.25 12.69
N GLY A 511 33.66 6.64 12.11
CA GLY A 511 33.32 8.03 11.78
C GLY A 511 32.95 8.89 12.99
N ALA A 512 32.75 8.29 14.17
CA ALA A 512 32.54 9.03 15.42
C ALA A 512 33.84 9.55 16.06
N ARG A 513 34.98 9.15 15.52
CA ARG A 513 36.31 9.49 16.06
C ARG A 513 36.84 10.77 15.41
N GLY A 514 37.50 11.58 16.22
CA GLY A 514 38.24 12.75 15.75
C GLY A 514 37.70 14.08 16.29
N PRO A 515 38.49 15.16 16.10
CA PRO A 515 38.08 16.47 16.53
C PRO A 515 37.02 17.04 15.59
N ARG A 516 35.83 17.25 16.11
CA ARG A 516 34.76 17.95 15.37
C ARG A 516 35.11 19.45 15.20
N VAL A 517 34.50 20.07 14.23
CA VAL A 517 34.59 21.52 14.04
C VAL A 517 34.24 22.28 15.31
N LYS A 518 34.95 23.38 15.61
CA LYS A 518 34.82 24.13 16.88
C LYS A 518 33.42 24.71 17.16
N TRP A 519 32.60 24.90 16.15
CA TRP A 519 31.25 25.46 16.29
C TRP A 519 30.16 24.41 16.51
N SER A 520 30.51 23.13 16.48
CA SER A 520 29.58 22.06 16.85
C SER A 520 29.66 21.74 18.36
N HIS A 521 28.68 20.98 18.87
CA HIS A 521 28.53 20.74 20.31
C HIS A 521 28.56 19.25 20.63
N ALA A 522 29.28 18.90 21.68
CA ALA A 522 29.15 17.59 22.34
C ALA A 522 28.10 17.74 23.47
N LEU A 523 27.03 16.97 23.42
CA LEU A 523 25.97 17.02 24.44
C LEU A 523 26.35 16.23 25.68
N THR A 524 25.87 16.68 26.83
CA THR A 524 25.80 15.87 28.05
C THR A 524 24.60 14.92 28.00
N ALA A 525 24.56 13.86 28.82
CA ALA A 525 23.41 12.95 28.92
C ALA A 525 22.10 13.69 29.23
N LYS A 526 22.15 14.72 30.09
CA LYS A 526 20.99 15.56 30.41
C LYS A 526 20.49 16.34 29.19
N GLN A 527 21.37 16.89 28.39
CA GLN A 527 21.02 17.61 27.15
C GLN A 527 20.48 16.64 26.07
N ALA A 528 21.10 15.46 25.91
CA ALA A 528 20.63 14.44 24.97
C ALA A 528 19.20 13.93 25.34
N ALA A 529 18.85 13.88 26.62
CA ALA A 529 17.51 13.53 27.08
C ALA A 529 16.42 14.55 26.68
N GLU A 530 16.81 15.79 26.29
CA GLU A 530 15.85 16.79 25.74
C GLU A 530 15.45 16.48 24.28
N TYR A 531 16.10 15.50 23.65
CA TYR A 531 15.83 15.05 22.28
C TYR A 531 15.13 13.68 22.27
N SER A 532 14.39 13.30 23.35
CA SER A 532 13.54 12.12 23.29
C SER A 532 12.39 12.34 22.31
N PHE A 533 11.83 11.24 21.77
CA PHE A 533 10.71 11.30 20.83
C PHE A 533 9.56 12.14 21.37
N GLU A 534 9.17 11.90 22.63
CA GLU A 534 8.07 12.61 23.27
C GLU A 534 8.33 14.12 23.37
N LYS A 535 9.56 14.53 23.69
CA LYS A 535 9.90 15.94 23.80
C LYS A 535 9.96 16.64 22.45
N VAL A 536 10.38 15.95 21.40
CA VAL A 536 10.53 16.53 20.07
C VAL A 536 9.21 16.55 19.31
N MET A 537 8.43 15.46 19.43
CA MET A 537 7.27 15.24 18.57
C MET A 537 5.92 15.53 19.27
N TYR A 538 5.81 15.32 20.58
CA TYR A 538 4.57 15.58 21.31
C TYR A 538 4.42 17.04 21.76
N GLN A 539 5.53 17.73 22.01
CA GLN A 539 5.49 19.11 22.47
C GLN A 539 5.38 20.07 21.28
N ALA A 540 4.20 20.14 20.74
CA ALA A 540 3.87 21.30 19.97
C ALA A 540 3.61 22.49 20.91
N GLU A 541 4.09 23.66 20.53
CA GLU A 541 3.66 24.93 21.12
C GLU A 541 2.13 25.11 21.02
N ASP A 542 1.48 24.33 20.13
CA ASP A 542 0.03 24.26 19.93
C ASP A 542 -0.71 23.32 20.89
N GLY A 543 -0.01 22.64 21.78
CA GLY A 543 -0.61 21.73 22.78
C GLY A 543 -1.12 20.40 22.21
N ILE A 544 -0.88 20.10 20.94
CA ILE A 544 -1.31 18.85 20.32
C ILE A 544 -0.34 17.73 20.70
N VAL A 545 -0.86 16.68 21.33
CA VAL A 545 -0.14 15.44 21.59
C VAL A 545 -0.36 14.52 20.39
N TRP A 546 0.73 14.12 19.72
CA TRP A 546 0.68 13.20 18.60
C TRP A 546 1.34 11.87 18.92
N ASN A 547 0.53 10.81 18.88
CA ASN A 547 1.06 9.46 18.86
C ASN A 547 0.97 8.91 17.43
N PRO A 548 2.10 8.66 16.73
CA PRO A 548 2.08 8.18 15.35
C PRO A 548 1.39 6.82 15.19
N TYR A 549 1.31 6.03 16.27
CA TYR A 549 0.64 4.74 16.25
C TYR A 549 -0.89 4.82 16.33
N ASP A 550 -1.43 6.00 16.68
CA ASP A 550 -2.88 6.26 16.69
C ASP A 550 -3.40 6.64 15.28
N ASN A 551 -2.50 6.80 14.31
CA ASN A 551 -2.82 7.01 12.90
C ASN A 551 -3.08 5.69 12.15
N ARG A 552 -3.21 4.57 12.88
CA ARG A 552 -3.46 3.23 12.32
C ARG A 552 -4.89 2.79 12.55
#